data_2027828199ed6dd796c930185050896b
#
_entry.id   2027828199ed6dd796c930185050896b
#
_cell.length_a   1.000
_cell.length_b   1.000
_cell.length_c   1.000
_cell.angle_alpha   90.00
_cell.angle_beta   90.00
_cell.angle_gamma   90.00
#
_symmetry.space_group_name_H-M   'P 1'
#
loop_
_entity.id
_entity.type
_entity.pdbx_description
1 polymer ?
#
loop_
_entity_poly.entity_id
_entity_poly.type
_entity_poly.pdbx_seq_one_letter_code
_entity_poly.pdbx_strand_id
1 'polypeptide(L)'
;MTRSPRDLANQKIQLRKQQEALLRDLLTVVDALDRASEHWHQAERTHRSAPQRGAPPAMTGWQRWRQWLRLCPLISPRSRPRPEPSETLATVVTSAQQGIEMIRSSMLTVLSQHQVVPLPAQGHPFDPTQMHALAQQVDAHCDPNIVVQEVVRGYRWQDRVLREAQVIVAVAPEET
;
A
#
# COMPACT_ATOMS: atom_id res chain seq x y z
N MET A 1 43.54 30.96 7.56
CA MET A 1 42.32 31.50 6.85
C MET A 1 41.13 31.21 7.72
N THR A 2 40.71 32.18 8.56
CA THR A 2 39.54 32.07 9.46
C THR A 2 38.28 32.38 8.65
N ARG A 3 37.39 31.37 8.44
CA ARG A 3 36.10 31.59 7.80
C ARG A 3 35.25 32.52 8.65
N SER A 4 34.63 33.53 7.99
CA SER A 4 33.72 34.45 8.64
C SER A 4 32.53 33.71 9.29
N PRO A 5 32.04 34.13 10.48
CA PRO A 5 30.84 33.57 11.09
C PRO A 5 29.60 33.58 10.17
N ARG A 6 29.51 34.56 9.27
CA ARG A 6 28.47 34.67 8.24
C ARG A 6 28.58 33.55 7.20
N ASP A 7 29.79 33.20 6.78
CA ASP A 7 30.02 32.16 5.79
C ASP A 7 29.63 30.80 6.36
N LEU A 8 29.93 30.52 7.65
CA LEU A 8 29.53 29.31 8.35
C LEU A 8 28.01 29.22 8.50
N ALA A 9 27.33 30.32 8.78
CA ALA A 9 25.85 30.34 8.86
C ALA A 9 25.22 30.06 7.49
N ASN A 10 25.72 30.69 6.43
CA ASN A 10 25.25 30.44 5.06
C ASN A 10 25.49 28.98 4.63
N GLN A 11 26.65 28.42 4.96
CA GLN A 11 26.97 27.04 4.65
C GLN A 11 26.00 26.04 5.36
N LYS A 12 25.66 26.27 6.63
CA LYS A 12 24.67 25.48 7.36
C LYS A 12 23.29 25.55 6.72
N ILE A 13 22.86 26.72 6.28
CA ILE A 13 21.57 26.90 5.59
C ILE A 13 21.57 26.13 4.26
N GLN A 14 22.64 26.20 3.49
CA GLN A 14 22.77 25.47 2.24
C GLN A 14 22.73 23.96 2.44
N LEU A 15 23.47 23.44 3.42
CA LEU A 15 23.47 22.00 3.76
C LEU A 15 22.07 21.54 4.18
N ARG A 16 21.36 22.30 5.00
CA ARG A 16 19.97 21.96 5.38
C ARG A 16 19.04 21.91 4.18
N LYS A 17 19.12 22.88 3.27
CA LYS A 17 18.31 22.86 2.03
C LYS A 17 18.61 21.65 1.16
N GLN A 18 19.87 21.28 1.03
CA GLN A 18 20.27 20.08 0.28
C GLN A 18 19.74 18.79 0.96
N GLN A 19 19.84 18.69 2.28
CA GLN A 19 19.26 17.56 3.03
C GLN A 19 17.74 17.48 2.86
N GLU A 20 17.05 18.61 2.97
CA GLU A 20 15.60 18.68 2.79
C GLU A 20 15.18 18.26 1.37
N ALA A 21 15.89 18.70 0.35
CA ALA A 21 15.62 18.30 -1.03
C ALA A 21 15.81 16.78 -1.21
N LEU A 22 16.92 16.24 -0.72
CA LEU A 22 17.20 14.79 -0.80
C LEU A 22 16.15 13.96 -0.05
N LEU A 23 15.72 14.41 1.13
CA LEU A 23 14.66 13.72 1.87
C LEU A 23 13.34 13.74 1.12
N ARG A 24 12.98 14.85 0.48
CA ARG A 24 11.77 14.93 -0.37
C ARG A 24 11.84 13.98 -1.56
N ASP A 25 13.00 13.88 -2.20
CA ASP A 25 13.20 12.93 -3.30
C ASP A 25 13.04 11.49 -2.83
N LEU A 26 13.55 11.14 -1.64
CA LEU A 26 13.34 9.83 -1.04
C LEU A 26 11.86 9.54 -0.76
N LEU A 27 11.07 10.54 -0.35
CA LEU A 27 9.63 10.36 -0.15
C LEU A 27 8.91 9.98 -1.45
N THR A 28 9.37 10.44 -2.60
CA THR A 28 8.76 10.02 -3.89
C THR A 28 8.94 8.53 -4.16
N VAL A 29 10.06 7.95 -3.70
CA VAL A 29 10.29 6.50 -3.80
C VAL A 29 9.36 5.74 -2.84
N VAL A 30 9.17 6.25 -1.63
CA VAL A 30 8.21 5.65 -0.67
C VAL A 30 6.79 5.69 -1.24
N ASP A 31 6.36 6.79 -1.85
CA ASP A 31 5.05 6.90 -2.50
C ASP A 31 4.90 5.91 -3.67
N ALA A 32 5.96 5.65 -4.41
CA ALA A 32 5.94 4.64 -5.47
C ALA A 32 5.76 3.23 -4.90
N LEU A 33 6.39 2.93 -3.76
CA LEU A 33 6.21 1.66 -3.05
C LEU A 33 4.80 1.52 -2.46
N ASP A 34 4.25 2.60 -1.88
CA ASP A 34 2.88 2.62 -1.36
C ASP A 34 1.86 2.33 -2.49
N ARG A 35 2.00 3.00 -3.63
CA ARG A 35 1.16 2.75 -4.81
C ARG A 35 1.30 1.32 -5.33
N ALA A 36 2.52 0.79 -5.37
CA ALA A 36 2.74 -0.59 -5.79
C ALA A 36 2.00 -1.56 -4.85
N SER A 37 2.09 -1.38 -3.53
CA SER A 37 1.39 -2.24 -2.57
C SER A 37 -0.13 -2.15 -2.70
N GLU A 38 -0.70 -0.97 -2.91
CA GLU A 38 -2.14 -0.78 -3.13
C GLU A 38 -2.64 -1.47 -4.40
N HIS A 39 -1.90 -1.38 -5.51
CA HIS A 39 -2.25 -2.09 -6.75
C HIS A 39 -2.33 -3.61 -6.56
N TRP A 40 -1.41 -4.18 -5.77
CA TRP A 40 -1.45 -5.61 -5.45
C TRP A 40 -2.68 -5.98 -4.62
N HIS A 41 -3.01 -5.21 -3.60
CA HIS A 41 -4.21 -5.44 -2.78
C HIS A 41 -5.51 -5.32 -3.59
N GLN A 42 -5.58 -4.40 -4.56
CA GLN A 42 -6.72 -4.28 -5.46
C GLN A 42 -6.82 -5.49 -6.40
N ALA A 43 -5.70 -5.96 -6.95
CA ALA A 43 -5.66 -7.14 -7.79
C ALA A 43 -6.14 -8.40 -7.04
N GLU A 44 -5.73 -8.59 -5.78
CA GLU A 44 -6.23 -9.69 -4.95
C GLU A 44 -7.75 -9.61 -4.71
N ARG A 45 -8.27 -8.42 -4.42
CA ARG A 45 -9.73 -8.22 -4.21
C ARG A 45 -10.52 -8.57 -5.46
N THR A 46 -10.05 -8.15 -6.65
CA THR A 46 -10.69 -8.48 -7.93
C THR A 46 -10.61 -9.96 -8.25
N HIS A 47 -9.50 -10.63 -7.96
CA HIS A 47 -9.38 -12.08 -8.15
C HIS A 47 -10.24 -12.89 -7.17
N ARG A 48 -10.37 -12.42 -5.93
CA ARG A 48 -11.23 -13.08 -4.92
C ARG A 48 -12.72 -12.87 -5.20
N SER A 49 -13.09 -11.80 -5.88
CA SER A 49 -14.47 -11.46 -6.27
C SER A 49 -14.87 -12.05 -7.63
N ALA A 50 -13.93 -12.58 -8.41
CA ALA A 50 -14.24 -13.28 -9.64
C ALA A 50 -14.99 -14.57 -9.29
N PRO A 51 -16.24 -14.79 -9.78
CA PRO A 51 -16.94 -16.05 -9.55
C PRO A 51 -16.06 -17.16 -10.10
N GLN A 52 -15.74 -18.16 -9.27
CA GLN A 52 -15.07 -19.37 -9.69
C GLN A 52 -15.93 -20.00 -10.80
N ARG A 53 -15.64 -19.66 -12.04
CA ARG A 53 -16.21 -20.34 -13.20
C ARG A 53 -15.56 -21.72 -13.26
N GLY A 54 -16.29 -22.70 -12.73
CA GLY A 54 -15.89 -24.07 -12.89
C GLY A 54 -16.15 -24.95 -11.68
N ALA A 55 -17.36 -24.87 -11.08
CA ALA A 55 -17.88 -26.09 -10.51
C ALA A 55 -18.05 -27.07 -11.68
N PRO A 56 -17.41 -28.26 -11.67
CA PRO A 56 -17.65 -29.25 -12.70
C PRO A 56 -19.16 -29.53 -12.72
N PRO A 57 -19.77 -29.65 -13.90
CA PRO A 57 -21.21 -29.93 -13.98
C PRO A 57 -21.49 -31.18 -13.15
N ALA A 58 -22.52 -31.07 -12.30
CA ALA A 58 -22.96 -32.20 -11.50
C ALA A 58 -23.14 -33.40 -12.43
N MET A 59 -22.23 -34.37 -12.30
CA MET A 59 -22.25 -35.59 -13.12
C MET A 59 -23.56 -36.29 -12.84
N THR A 60 -24.42 -36.35 -13.85
CA THR A 60 -25.65 -37.13 -13.82
C THR A 60 -25.34 -38.58 -13.50
N GLY A 61 -26.19 -39.22 -12.67
CA GLY A 61 -25.96 -40.52 -12.06
C GLY A 61 -25.55 -41.67 -13.01
N TRP A 62 -25.72 -41.50 -14.33
CA TRP A 62 -25.31 -42.45 -15.36
C TRP A 62 -23.80 -42.51 -15.59
N GLN A 63 -23.08 -41.41 -15.34
CA GLN A 63 -21.62 -41.38 -15.47
C GLN A 63 -20.93 -42.04 -14.25
N ARG A 64 -21.55 -42.05 -13.08
CA ARG A 64 -21.03 -42.72 -11.88
C ARG A 64 -21.04 -44.26 -12.04
N TRP A 65 -21.98 -44.81 -12.77
CA TRP A 65 -22.07 -46.28 -13.00
C TRP A 65 -20.99 -46.79 -13.95
N ARG A 66 -20.58 -46.00 -14.96
CA ARG A 66 -19.48 -46.39 -15.86
C ARG A 66 -18.09 -46.34 -15.19
N GLN A 67 -17.93 -45.61 -14.13
CA GLN A 67 -16.68 -45.52 -13.39
C GLN A 67 -16.46 -46.71 -12.47
N TRP A 68 -17.54 -47.38 -12.06
CA TRP A 68 -17.50 -48.58 -11.18
C TRP A 68 -16.99 -49.81 -11.91
N LEU A 69 -17.15 -49.90 -13.21
CA LEU A 69 -16.70 -51.04 -14.05
C LEU A 69 -15.22 -51.00 -14.43
N ARG A 70 -14.46 -49.97 -14.00
CA ARG A 70 -13.01 -49.84 -14.25
C ARG A 70 -12.14 -50.12 -13.04
N LEU A 71 -12.66 -50.75 -12.00
CA LEU A 71 -11.85 -51.25 -10.88
C LEU A 71 -11.21 -52.60 -11.23
N CYS A 72 -10.21 -52.58 -12.11
CA CYS A 72 -9.17 -53.59 -12.08
C CYS A 72 -7.93 -52.99 -11.41
N PRO A 73 -7.47 -53.53 -10.27
CA PRO A 73 -6.31 -53.03 -9.56
C PRO A 73 -5.04 -53.67 -10.11
N LEU A 74 -4.51 -53.16 -11.21
CA LEU A 74 -3.15 -53.48 -11.62
C LEU A 74 -2.53 -52.26 -12.29
N ILE A 75 -1.51 -51.69 -11.59
CA ILE A 75 -0.55 -50.71 -12.10
C ILE A 75 -1.10 -49.28 -12.19
N SER A 76 -1.18 -48.58 -11.06
CA SER A 76 -1.14 -47.12 -11.03
C SER A 76 0.33 -46.65 -11.00
N PRO A 77 0.85 -46.00 -12.02
CA PRO A 77 2.04 -45.21 -11.84
C PRO A 77 1.67 -44.10 -10.86
N ARG A 78 2.41 -44.04 -9.76
CA ARG A 78 2.29 -43.05 -8.70
C ARG A 78 2.54 -41.66 -9.29
N SER A 79 1.48 -41.06 -9.85
CA SER A 79 1.51 -39.67 -10.32
C SER A 79 1.80 -38.79 -9.12
N ARG A 80 3.02 -38.28 -9.01
CA ARG A 80 3.33 -37.18 -8.13
C ARG A 80 2.35 -36.06 -8.49
N PRO A 81 1.67 -35.46 -7.51
CA PRO A 81 0.84 -34.28 -7.80
C PRO A 81 1.74 -33.24 -8.45
N ARG A 82 1.49 -32.99 -9.73
CA ARG A 82 2.11 -31.87 -10.46
C ARG A 82 1.52 -30.62 -9.82
N PRO A 83 2.32 -29.73 -9.22
CA PRO A 83 1.78 -28.50 -8.65
C PRO A 83 1.03 -27.76 -9.77
N GLU A 84 -0.22 -27.42 -9.51
CA GLU A 84 -1.05 -26.65 -10.43
C GLU A 84 -0.33 -25.32 -10.72
N PRO A 85 -0.23 -24.86 -11.98
CA PRO A 85 0.44 -23.60 -12.34
C PRO A 85 -0.12 -22.38 -11.60
N SER A 86 -1.38 -22.45 -11.18
CA SER A 86 -2.06 -21.42 -10.37
C SER A 86 -1.50 -21.29 -8.96
N GLU A 87 -1.14 -22.38 -8.29
CA GLU A 87 -0.54 -22.33 -6.94
C GLU A 87 0.86 -21.73 -6.98
N THR A 88 1.63 -22.03 -8.03
CA THR A 88 2.99 -21.47 -8.21
C THR A 88 2.94 -19.96 -8.44
N LEU A 89 2.00 -19.48 -9.26
CA LEU A 89 1.82 -18.04 -9.52
C LEU A 89 1.37 -17.30 -8.25
N ALA A 90 0.42 -17.84 -7.51
CA ALA A 90 -0.03 -17.24 -6.25
C ALA A 90 1.11 -17.10 -5.24
N THR A 91 1.95 -18.13 -5.12
CA THR A 91 3.12 -18.10 -4.22
C THR A 91 4.14 -17.05 -4.65
N VAL A 92 4.41 -16.92 -5.95
CA VAL A 92 5.34 -15.90 -6.49
C VAL A 92 4.80 -14.49 -6.22
N VAL A 93 3.52 -14.26 -6.47
CA VAL A 93 2.86 -12.96 -6.21
C VAL A 93 2.94 -12.61 -4.73
N THR A 94 2.61 -13.52 -3.83
CA THR A 94 2.69 -13.28 -2.38
C THR A 94 4.12 -12.98 -1.93
N SER A 95 5.10 -13.70 -2.47
CA SER A 95 6.52 -13.46 -2.16
C SER A 95 6.98 -12.07 -2.65
N ALA A 96 6.51 -11.64 -3.83
CA ALA A 96 6.83 -10.33 -4.38
C ALA A 96 6.21 -9.20 -3.53
N GLN A 97 4.95 -9.36 -3.10
CA GLN A 97 4.29 -8.42 -2.19
C GLN A 97 5.06 -8.29 -0.87
N GLN A 98 5.42 -9.42 -0.27
CA GLN A 98 6.20 -9.43 0.96
C GLN A 98 7.56 -8.75 0.80
N GLY A 99 8.20 -8.92 -0.36
CA GLY A 99 9.45 -8.25 -0.71
C GLY A 99 9.29 -6.73 -0.77
N ILE A 100 8.24 -6.23 -1.42
CA ILE A 100 7.93 -4.80 -1.51
C ILE A 100 7.67 -4.22 -0.12
N GLU A 101 6.87 -4.90 0.71
CA GLU A 101 6.57 -4.43 2.06
C GLU A 101 7.82 -4.41 2.96
N MET A 102 8.73 -5.37 2.80
CA MET A 102 10.00 -5.39 3.51
C MET A 102 10.90 -4.20 3.11
N ILE A 103 10.99 -3.88 1.81
CA ILE A 103 11.74 -2.71 1.32
C ILE A 103 11.12 -1.42 1.86
N ARG A 104 9.79 -1.29 1.78
CA ARG A 104 9.04 -0.16 2.31
C ARG A 104 9.30 0.05 3.81
N SER A 105 9.18 -0.99 4.60
CA SER A 105 9.42 -0.97 6.04
C SER A 105 10.86 -0.56 6.37
N SER A 106 11.84 -1.10 5.63
CA SER A 106 13.25 -0.72 5.77
C SER A 106 13.48 0.75 5.46
N MET A 107 12.85 1.28 4.41
CA MET A 107 12.94 2.69 4.02
C MET A 107 12.36 3.60 5.11
N LEU A 108 11.18 3.27 5.64
CA LEU A 108 10.57 4.02 6.75
C LEU A 108 11.43 3.98 8.01
N THR A 109 12.08 2.86 8.29
CA THR A 109 13.02 2.74 9.40
C THR A 109 14.22 3.67 9.22
N VAL A 110 14.81 3.72 8.03
CA VAL A 110 15.91 4.65 7.72
C VAL A 110 15.45 6.11 7.85
N LEU A 111 14.27 6.46 7.33
CA LEU A 111 13.70 7.80 7.46
C LEU A 111 13.51 8.19 8.93
N SER A 112 13.02 7.28 9.77
CA SER A 112 12.84 7.52 11.20
C SER A 112 14.16 7.75 11.95
N GLN A 113 15.24 7.06 11.57
CA GLN A 113 16.59 7.31 12.09
C GLN A 113 17.10 8.73 11.78
N HIS A 114 16.65 9.29 10.64
CA HIS A 114 16.92 10.67 10.26
C HIS A 114 15.87 11.67 10.77
N GLN A 115 15.05 11.25 11.74
CA GLN A 115 14.01 12.10 12.36
C GLN A 115 12.91 12.54 11.37
N VAL A 116 12.69 11.76 10.31
CA VAL A 116 11.56 11.91 9.40
C VAL A 116 10.48 10.94 9.83
N VAL A 117 9.34 11.47 10.26
CA VAL A 117 8.20 10.67 10.75
C VAL A 117 6.94 10.99 9.96
N PRO A 118 6.08 10.00 9.69
CA PRO A 118 4.81 10.24 9.03
C PRO A 118 3.89 11.06 9.93
N LEU A 119 3.06 11.91 9.31
CA LEU A 119 1.99 12.64 9.98
C LEU A 119 0.73 11.77 9.99
N PRO A 120 0.12 11.49 11.15
CA PRO A 120 -1.13 10.77 11.19
C PRO A 120 -2.26 11.70 10.73
N ALA A 121 -2.76 11.51 9.51
CA ALA A 121 -3.83 12.33 8.97
C ALA A 121 -5.18 11.64 8.99
N GLN A 122 -5.27 10.40 8.55
CA GLN A 122 -6.52 9.67 8.43
C GLN A 122 -7.23 9.48 9.78
N GLY A 123 -8.52 9.80 9.84
CA GLY A 123 -9.33 9.72 11.06
C GLY A 123 -9.08 10.84 12.08
N HIS A 124 -8.22 11.81 11.76
CA HIS A 124 -7.94 12.97 12.60
C HIS A 124 -8.63 14.20 12.05
N PRO A 125 -8.86 15.25 12.90
CA PRO A 125 -9.34 16.54 12.46
C PRO A 125 -8.38 17.17 11.44
N PHE A 126 -8.93 17.82 10.42
CA PHE A 126 -8.14 18.53 9.43
C PHE A 126 -7.39 19.70 10.03
N ASP A 127 -6.07 19.72 9.86
CA ASP A 127 -5.17 20.79 10.29
C ASP A 127 -4.51 21.47 9.07
N PRO A 128 -4.90 22.70 8.71
CA PRO A 128 -4.34 23.41 7.57
C PRO A 128 -2.81 23.66 7.64
N THR A 129 -2.22 23.56 8.83
CA THR A 129 -0.77 23.78 9.02
C THR A 129 0.07 22.57 8.60
N GLN A 130 -0.54 21.39 8.51
CA GLN A 130 0.13 20.12 8.23
C GLN A 130 -0.50 19.34 7.09
N MET A 131 -1.71 19.72 6.66
CA MET A 131 -2.51 19.00 5.69
C MET A 131 -3.04 19.93 4.60
N HIS A 132 -3.16 19.39 3.39
CA HIS A 132 -3.77 20.05 2.25
C HIS A 132 -5.00 19.27 1.78
N ALA A 133 -6.19 19.88 1.87
CA ALA A 133 -7.43 19.25 1.42
C ALA A 133 -7.50 19.31 -0.13
N LEU A 134 -7.54 18.13 -0.76
CA LEU A 134 -7.72 18.00 -2.22
C LEU A 134 -9.19 18.03 -2.62
N ALA A 135 -10.03 17.39 -1.81
CA ALA A 135 -11.46 17.27 -2.07
C ALA A 135 -12.25 17.16 -0.76
N GLN A 136 -13.55 17.37 -0.88
CA GLN A 136 -14.52 17.13 0.16
C GLN A 136 -15.40 15.94 -0.23
N GLN A 137 -15.72 15.10 0.74
CA GLN A 137 -16.60 13.95 0.56
C GLN A 137 -17.76 14.06 1.54
N VAL A 138 -18.98 13.94 1.03
CA VAL A 138 -20.16 13.84 1.89
C VAL A 138 -20.17 12.46 2.53
N ASP A 139 -20.07 12.41 3.85
CA ASP A 139 -20.11 11.19 4.62
C ASP A 139 -20.97 11.40 5.88
N ALA A 140 -22.08 10.66 5.93
CA ALA A 140 -23.02 10.73 7.07
C ALA A 140 -22.52 9.98 8.32
N HIS A 141 -21.43 9.19 8.19
CA HIS A 141 -20.90 8.38 9.29
C HIS A 141 -19.67 9.01 9.96
N CYS A 142 -19.12 10.08 9.36
CA CYS A 142 -17.99 10.80 9.90
C CYS A 142 -18.39 12.21 10.33
N ASP A 143 -17.81 12.68 11.42
CA ASP A 143 -18.00 14.06 11.82
C ASP A 143 -17.43 15.02 10.77
N PRO A 144 -18.07 16.17 10.55
CA PRO A 144 -17.54 17.18 9.64
C PRO A 144 -16.11 17.59 10.02
N ASN A 145 -15.30 17.90 9.00
CA ASN A 145 -13.89 18.28 9.17
C ASN A 145 -12.94 17.17 9.64
N ILE A 146 -13.37 15.91 9.59
CA ILE A 146 -12.49 14.75 9.81
C ILE A 146 -11.91 14.30 8.47
N VAL A 147 -10.65 13.88 8.47
CA VAL A 147 -9.97 13.32 7.30
C VAL A 147 -10.50 11.91 7.03
N VAL A 148 -11.22 11.73 5.93
CA VAL A 148 -11.76 10.43 5.50
C VAL A 148 -10.67 9.57 4.88
N GLN A 149 -9.86 10.19 4.04
CA GLN A 149 -8.82 9.48 3.30
C GLN A 149 -7.55 10.33 3.16
N GLU A 150 -6.42 9.68 3.36
CA GLU A 150 -5.10 10.23 3.05
C GLU A 150 -4.70 9.75 1.65
N VAL A 151 -4.60 10.69 0.69
CA VAL A 151 -4.22 10.40 -0.70
C VAL A 151 -2.70 10.34 -0.86
N VAL A 152 -2.01 11.29 -0.21
CA VAL A 152 -0.55 11.33 -0.16
C VAL A 152 -0.14 11.56 1.29
N ARG A 153 0.73 10.70 1.78
CA ARG A 153 1.19 10.78 3.17
C ARG A 153 2.01 12.02 3.44
N GLY A 154 1.66 12.70 4.54
CA GLY A 154 2.44 13.79 5.08
C GLY A 154 3.64 13.28 5.87
N TYR A 155 4.71 14.10 5.92
CA TYR A 155 5.91 13.78 6.69
C TYR A 155 6.46 15.03 7.39
N ARG A 156 6.92 14.85 8.61
CA ARG A 156 7.62 15.86 9.40
C ARG A 156 9.08 15.48 9.55
N TRP A 157 9.96 16.44 9.40
CA TRP A 157 11.39 16.32 9.68
C TRP A 157 11.76 17.21 10.86
N GLN A 158 12.11 16.58 11.97
CA GLN A 158 12.31 17.28 13.24
C GLN A 158 11.03 18.08 13.63
N ASP A 159 11.14 19.41 13.76
CA ASP A 159 10.03 20.31 14.13
C ASP A 159 9.34 20.98 12.92
N ARG A 160 9.65 20.56 11.70
CA ARG A 160 9.15 21.17 10.47
C ARG A 160 8.38 20.18 9.62
N VAL A 161 7.30 20.63 9.01
CA VAL A 161 6.61 19.87 7.97
C VAL A 161 7.55 19.80 6.75
N LEU A 162 7.96 18.59 6.40
CA LEU A 162 8.76 18.30 5.21
C LEU A 162 7.86 18.27 3.98
N ARG A 163 6.69 17.66 4.14
CA ARG A 163 5.63 17.56 3.14
C ARG A 163 4.28 17.47 3.83
N GLU A 164 3.32 18.27 3.41
CA GLU A 164 1.94 18.23 3.87
C GLU A 164 1.25 16.93 3.43
N ALA A 165 0.36 16.42 4.27
CA ALA A 165 -0.52 15.31 3.88
C ALA A 165 -1.58 15.83 2.92
N GLN A 166 -1.79 15.14 1.80
CA GLN A 166 -2.90 15.44 0.89
C GLN A 166 -4.09 14.56 1.24
N VAL A 167 -5.21 15.19 1.58
CA VAL A 167 -6.32 14.51 2.23
C VAL A 167 -7.68 14.83 1.58
N ILE A 168 -8.64 13.94 1.80
CA ILE A 168 -10.07 14.15 1.54
C ILE A 168 -10.76 14.31 2.89
N VAL A 169 -11.55 15.36 3.03
CA VAL A 169 -12.19 15.76 4.30
C VAL A 169 -13.69 15.50 4.24
N ALA A 170 -14.26 15.00 5.35
CA ALA A 170 -15.70 14.81 5.49
C ALA A 170 -16.43 16.16 5.56
N VAL A 171 -17.57 16.23 4.87
CA VAL A 171 -18.55 17.32 5.02
C VAL A 171 -19.91 16.72 5.35
N ALA A 172 -20.69 17.44 6.12
CA ALA A 172 -22.06 17.03 6.42
C ALA A 172 -22.91 17.00 5.15
N PRO A 173 -23.86 16.05 5.02
CA PRO A 173 -24.86 16.11 3.96
C PRO A 173 -25.68 17.40 4.12
N GLU A 174 -25.85 18.15 3.05
CA GLU A 174 -26.77 19.31 3.04
C GLU A 174 -28.18 18.77 3.20
N GLU A 175 -28.84 19.10 4.34
CA GLU A 175 -30.27 18.86 4.52
C GLU A 175 -31.04 19.81 3.59
N THR A 176 -31.63 19.23 2.51
CA THR A 176 -32.50 19.96 1.57
C THR A 176 -33.95 19.85 2.03
#